data_5c8a7b9bde2c8efdbe12616a35ad50f0
#
_entry.id   5c8a7b9bde2c8efdbe12616a35ad50f0
#
_cell.length_a   1.000
_cell.length_b   1.000
_cell.length_c   1.000
_cell.angle_alpha   90.00
_cell.angle_beta   90.00
_cell.angle_gamma   90.00
#
_symmetry.space_group_name_H-M   'P 1'
#
loop_
_entity.id
_entity.type
_entity.pdbx_description
1 polymer ?
#
loop_
_entity_poly.entity_id
_entity_poly.type
_entity_poly.pdbx_seq_one_letter_code
_entity_poly.pdbx_strand_id
1 'polypeptide(L)'
;VDSPALWSPENPNLYTSTMQVLEGEEELDREETGFGIRTLSIDAAHGVRINGQTVKLRGACIHHDNGILGAATLPDAEERRIRQLKEAGFNAIRSSHHPAGRALLDACDRYGVLVMDELSDVWNVRKNPYDYALYFEQDWKPTIQKMVAKDYSVILYCVGNEISEAGSESGAETNRRLCNTFRELDPPRYTTNALNGLMAAGYRLREIMGDVMRKFPAQPGPSGGDGG
;
A
#
# COMPACT_ATOMS: atom_id res chain seq x y z
N VAL A 1 -26.34 2.58 -14.23
CA VAL A 1 -26.55 1.19 -14.67
C VAL A 1 -27.65 0.59 -13.82
N ASP A 2 -28.78 0.29 -14.44
CA ASP A 2 -29.89 -0.35 -13.73
C ASP A 2 -29.60 -1.84 -13.54
N SER A 3 -29.78 -2.34 -12.29
CA SER A 3 -29.52 -3.72 -11.92
C SER A 3 -28.13 -4.24 -12.35
N PRO A 4 -27.06 -3.62 -11.89
CA PRO A 4 -25.73 -3.94 -12.39
C PRO A 4 -25.29 -5.35 -12.00
N ALA A 5 -24.53 -6.01 -12.88
CA ALA A 5 -23.75 -7.20 -12.53
C ALA A 5 -22.58 -6.75 -11.64
N LEU A 6 -22.63 -7.11 -10.34
CA LEU A 6 -21.65 -6.66 -9.37
C LEU A 6 -20.31 -7.36 -9.58
N TRP A 7 -19.23 -6.61 -9.35
CA TRP A 7 -17.88 -7.17 -9.33
C TRP A 7 -17.62 -7.90 -8.00
N SER A 8 -17.08 -9.10 -8.09
CA SER A 8 -16.59 -9.87 -6.94
C SER A 8 -15.38 -10.72 -7.35
N PRO A 9 -14.62 -11.28 -6.38
CA PRO A 9 -13.55 -12.21 -6.71
C PRO A 9 -13.97 -13.39 -7.56
N GLU A 10 -15.19 -13.89 -7.38
CA GLU A 10 -15.75 -15.02 -8.13
C GLU A 10 -16.34 -14.60 -9.47
N ASN A 11 -16.86 -13.39 -9.57
CA ASN A 11 -17.48 -12.82 -10.75
C ASN A 11 -16.96 -11.39 -10.99
N PRO A 12 -15.77 -11.23 -11.58
CA PRO A 12 -15.14 -9.93 -11.77
C PRO A 12 -15.74 -9.16 -12.95
N ASN A 13 -17.02 -8.81 -12.83
CA ASN A 13 -17.76 -8.09 -13.87
C ASN A 13 -17.26 -6.66 -13.99
N LEU A 14 -16.78 -6.28 -15.16
CA LEU A 14 -16.33 -4.94 -15.49
C LEU A 14 -17.22 -4.31 -16.55
N TYR A 15 -17.37 -2.99 -16.45
CA TYR A 15 -18.01 -2.11 -17.40
C TYR A 15 -16.98 -1.20 -18.03
N THR A 16 -17.27 -0.66 -19.19
CA THR A 16 -16.45 0.38 -19.82
C THR A 16 -17.25 1.69 -19.85
N SER A 17 -16.64 2.74 -19.33
CA SER A 17 -17.09 4.12 -19.51
C SER A 17 -16.32 4.72 -20.69
N THR A 18 -17.05 5.29 -21.64
CA THR A 18 -16.46 6.00 -22.77
C THR A 18 -16.74 7.48 -22.60
N MET A 19 -15.69 8.31 -22.62
CA MET A 19 -15.78 9.76 -22.66
C MET A 19 -15.31 10.24 -24.03
N GLN A 20 -16.07 11.12 -24.65
CA GLN A 20 -15.75 11.69 -25.96
C GLN A 20 -15.76 13.21 -25.88
N VAL A 21 -14.80 13.84 -26.52
CA VAL A 21 -14.78 15.29 -26.75
C VAL A 21 -15.17 15.53 -28.19
N LEU A 22 -16.26 16.27 -28.40
CA LEU A 22 -16.82 16.52 -29.73
C LEU A 22 -16.76 18.03 -30.07
N GLU A 23 -16.47 18.34 -31.33
CA GLU A 23 -16.73 19.66 -31.94
C GLU A 23 -17.79 19.48 -33.01
N GLY A 24 -19.02 19.84 -32.67
CA GLY A 24 -20.20 19.49 -33.51
C GLY A 24 -20.42 17.99 -33.54
N GLU A 25 -20.29 17.37 -34.71
CA GLU A 25 -20.35 15.90 -34.88
C GLU A 25 -18.99 15.24 -35.00
N GLU A 26 -17.89 16.00 -35.01
CA GLU A 26 -16.54 15.49 -35.11
C GLU A 26 -16.00 15.08 -33.74
N GLU A 27 -15.51 13.83 -33.60
CA GLU A 27 -14.83 13.33 -32.42
C GLU A 27 -13.38 13.81 -32.43
N LEU A 28 -13.02 14.68 -31.44
CA LEU A 28 -11.69 15.23 -31.29
C LEU A 28 -10.81 14.35 -30.38
N ASP A 29 -11.42 13.71 -29.37
CA ASP A 29 -10.72 12.86 -28.43
C ASP A 29 -11.67 11.83 -27.83
N ARG A 30 -11.12 10.69 -27.40
CA ARG A 30 -11.85 9.59 -26.79
C ARG A 30 -11.02 8.89 -25.72
N GLU A 31 -11.62 8.70 -24.56
CA GLU A 31 -11.03 7.92 -23.49
C GLU A 31 -11.99 6.80 -23.05
N GLU A 32 -11.46 5.60 -22.84
CA GLU A 32 -12.20 4.46 -22.30
C GLU A 32 -11.60 4.05 -20.95
N THR A 33 -12.45 3.94 -19.92
CA THR A 33 -12.05 3.53 -18.59
C THR A 33 -12.89 2.33 -18.15
N GLY A 34 -12.22 1.24 -17.82
CA GLY A 34 -12.83 0.08 -17.19
C GLY A 34 -13.24 0.38 -15.75
N PHE A 35 -14.39 -0.10 -15.29
CA PHE A 35 -14.80 0.01 -13.90
C PHE A 35 -15.68 -1.16 -13.47
N GLY A 36 -15.64 -1.48 -12.16
CA GLY A 36 -16.53 -2.45 -11.51
C GLY A 36 -17.48 -1.76 -10.55
N ILE A 37 -18.59 -2.40 -10.23
CA ILE A 37 -19.55 -1.93 -9.24
C ILE A 37 -19.58 -2.94 -8.10
N ARG A 38 -19.23 -2.51 -6.88
CA ARG A 38 -19.27 -3.34 -5.68
C ARG A 38 -19.54 -2.53 -4.43
N THR A 39 -19.93 -3.21 -3.36
CA THR A 39 -19.86 -2.67 -1.99
C THR A 39 -18.74 -3.34 -1.23
N LEU A 40 -18.08 -2.59 -0.37
CA LEU A 40 -17.04 -3.10 0.54
C LEU A 40 -17.41 -2.72 1.96
N SER A 41 -17.34 -3.68 2.88
CA SER A 41 -17.38 -3.41 4.31
C SER A 41 -16.43 -4.34 5.06
N ILE A 42 -15.86 -3.82 6.15
CA ILE A 42 -14.98 -4.58 7.05
C ILE A 42 -15.41 -4.28 8.49
N ASP A 43 -15.72 -5.32 9.23
CA ASP A 43 -16.06 -5.21 10.66
C ASP A 43 -15.55 -6.43 11.45
N ALA A 44 -15.49 -6.29 12.78
CA ALA A 44 -14.94 -7.31 13.66
C ALA A 44 -15.79 -8.60 13.72
N ALA A 45 -17.09 -8.51 13.45
CA ALA A 45 -17.99 -9.66 13.51
C ALA A 45 -17.98 -10.51 12.25
N HIS A 46 -17.81 -9.88 11.09
CA HIS A 46 -17.98 -10.55 9.80
C HIS A 46 -16.71 -10.55 8.94
N GLY A 47 -15.67 -9.78 9.32
CA GLY A 47 -14.46 -9.60 8.53
C GLY A 47 -14.71 -8.79 7.26
N VAL A 48 -14.00 -9.12 6.18
CA VAL A 48 -14.15 -8.49 4.86
C VAL A 48 -15.39 -8.99 4.17
N ARG A 49 -16.24 -8.08 3.72
CA ARG A 49 -17.42 -8.40 2.90
C ARG A 49 -17.41 -7.64 1.59
N ILE A 50 -17.65 -8.36 0.51
CA ILE A 50 -17.87 -7.83 -0.83
C ILE A 50 -19.32 -8.11 -1.18
N ASN A 51 -20.09 -7.09 -1.55
CA ASN A 51 -21.53 -7.19 -1.87
C ASN A 51 -22.32 -7.87 -0.75
N GLY A 52 -21.99 -7.59 0.51
CA GLY A 52 -22.63 -8.18 1.69
C GLY A 52 -22.20 -9.62 2.01
N GLN A 53 -21.40 -10.28 1.17
CA GLN A 53 -20.91 -11.63 1.38
C GLN A 53 -19.52 -11.62 2.02
N THR A 54 -19.33 -12.41 3.08
CA THR A 54 -18.01 -12.55 3.73
C THR A 54 -17.04 -13.25 2.80
N VAL A 55 -15.89 -12.63 2.60
CA VAL A 55 -14.79 -13.14 1.77
C VAL A 55 -13.60 -13.44 2.66
N LYS A 56 -13.20 -14.72 2.70
CA LYS A 56 -11.95 -15.09 3.38
C LYS A 56 -10.77 -14.84 2.44
N LEU A 57 -9.88 -13.93 2.87
CA LEU A 57 -8.69 -13.59 2.09
C LEU A 57 -7.68 -14.75 2.12
N ARG A 58 -7.31 -15.24 0.97
CA ARG A 58 -6.20 -16.16 0.74
C ARG A 58 -5.20 -15.43 -0.13
N GLY A 59 -4.19 -14.83 0.51
CA GLY A 59 -3.30 -13.89 -0.15
C GLY A 59 -1.83 -14.17 0.11
N ALA A 60 -1.00 -13.53 -0.70
CA ALA A 60 0.45 -13.50 -0.57
C ALA A 60 0.99 -12.12 -0.89
N CYS A 61 2.19 -11.82 -0.41
CA CYS A 61 2.95 -10.64 -0.83
C CYS A 61 3.45 -10.84 -2.27
N ILE A 62 3.36 -9.77 -3.07
CA ILE A 62 3.94 -9.71 -4.41
C ILE A 62 4.92 -8.55 -4.46
N HIS A 63 6.15 -8.84 -4.83
CA HIS A 63 7.17 -7.84 -5.12
C HIS A 63 7.22 -7.50 -6.61
N HIS A 64 7.77 -6.34 -6.96
CA HIS A 64 8.07 -5.99 -8.35
C HIS A 64 9.29 -6.79 -8.81
N ASP A 65 9.05 -8.06 -9.03
CA ASP A 65 10.05 -9.04 -9.47
C ASP A 65 9.40 -10.01 -10.47
N ASN A 66 9.71 -9.82 -11.72
CA ASN A 66 9.26 -10.65 -12.84
C ASN A 66 10.40 -11.55 -13.37
N GLY A 67 11.26 -12.06 -12.49
CA GLY A 67 12.37 -12.93 -12.83
C GLY A 67 13.38 -12.22 -13.74
N ILE A 68 13.62 -12.75 -14.92
CA ILE A 68 14.59 -12.16 -15.88
C ILE A 68 14.22 -10.74 -16.37
N LEU A 69 12.96 -10.31 -16.19
CA LEU A 69 12.50 -8.97 -16.52
C LEU A 69 12.81 -7.96 -15.40
N GLY A 70 13.28 -8.43 -14.25
CA GLY A 70 13.52 -7.59 -13.06
C GLY A 70 12.23 -6.91 -12.59
N ALA A 71 12.31 -5.61 -12.30
CA ALA A 71 11.19 -4.83 -11.81
C ALA A 71 10.26 -4.27 -12.91
N ALA A 72 10.41 -4.70 -14.17
CA ALA A 72 9.55 -4.23 -15.25
C ALA A 72 8.12 -4.77 -15.10
N THR A 73 7.14 -3.86 -15.10
CA THR A 73 5.72 -4.17 -14.93
C THR A 73 5.01 -4.21 -16.29
N LEU A 74 5.43 -5.17 -17.14
CA LEU A 74 4.83 -5.36 -18.46
C LEU A 74 3.44 -6.02 -18.33
N PRO A 75 2.42 -5.56 -19.08
CA PRO A 75 1.05 -6.06 -18.94
C PRO A 75 0.92 -7.59 -18.99
N ASP A 76 1.55 -8.23 -19.97
CA ASP A 76 1.47 -9.69 -20.13
C ASP A 76 2.14 -10.45 -18.97
N ALA A 77 3.23 -9.90 -18.41
CA ALA A 77 3.93 -10.50 -17.28
C ALA A 77 3.09 -10.41 -16.01
N GLU A 78 2.48 -9.26 -15.74
CA GLU A 78 1.61 -9.07 -14.58
C GLU A 78 0.33 -9.88 -14.71
N GLU A 79 -0.29 -9.92 -15.89
CA GLU A 79 -1.46 -10.75 -16.14
C GLU A 79 -1.17 -12.24 -15.91
N ARG A 80 -0.02 -12.73 -16.43
CA ARG A 80 0.42 -14.10 -16.19
C ARG A 80 0.56 -14.42 -14.70
N ARG A 81 1.16 -13.52 -13.89
CA ARG A 81 1.34 -13.70 -12.44
C ARG A 81 -0.01 -13.80 -11.74
N ILE A 82 -0.93 -12.86 -12.01
CA ILE A 82 -2.24 -12.83 -11.36
C ILE A 82 -3.09 -14.04 -11.77
N ARG A 83 -3.07 -14.43 -13.03
CA ARG A 83 -3.75 -15.62 -13.50
C ARG A 83 -3.25 -16.88 -12.78
N GLN A 84 -1.95 -17.08 -12.69
CA GLN A 84 -1.36 -18.23 -11.98
C GLN A 84 -1.72 -18.24 -10.48
N LEU A 85 -1.72 -17.09 -9.81
CA LEU A 85 -2.16 -17.00 -8.42
C LEU A 85 -3.65 -17.38 -8.29
N LYS A 86 -4.47 -16.87 -9.17
CA LYS A 86 -5.91 -17.20 -9.18
C LYS A 86 -6.15 -18.70 -9.40
N GLU A 87 -5.48 -19.30 -10.37
CA GLU A 87 -5.53 -20.75 -10.66
C GLU A 87 -5.06 -21.59 -9.45
N ALA A 88 -4.09 -21.09 -8.68
CA ALA A 88 -3.63 -21.71 -7.44
C ALA A 88 -4.55 -21.48 -6.23
N GLY A 89 -5.68 -20.80 -6.41
CA GLY A 89 -6.70 -20.58 -5.38
C GLY A 89 -6.49 -19.33 -4.52
N PHE A 90 -5.57 -18.45 -4.87
CA PHE A 90 -5.43 -17.15 -4.24
C PHE A 90 -6.54 -16.21 -4.71
N ASN A 91 -7.03 -15.36 -3.82
CA ASN A 91 -8.01 -14.31 -4.12
C ASN A 91 -7.59 -12.93 -3.63
N ALA A 92 -6.38 -12.81 -3.08
CA ALA A 92 -5.85 -11.55 -2.59
C ALA A 92 -4.33 -11.48 -2.77
N ILE A 93 -3.81 -10.25 -2.91
CA ILE A 93 -2.38 -9.93 -2.86
C ILE A 93 -2.13 -8.71 -1.98
N ARG A 94 -0.89 -8.58 -1.50
CA ARG A 94 -0.34 -7.34 -0.97
C ARG A 94 0.81 -6.90 -1.87
N SER A 95 0.74 -5.68 -2.41
CA SER A 95 1.87 -5.09 -3.13
C SER A 95 3.00 -4.80 -2.15
N SER A 96 4.15 -5.36 -2.34
CA SER A 96 5.27 -5.28 -1.40
C SER A 96 6.47 -4.58 -2.04
N HIS A 97 7.00 -3.51 -1.47
CA HIS A 97 6.51 -2.70 -0.36
C HIS A 97 6.33 -1.26 -0.86
N HIS A 98 5.63 -1.08 -1.95
CA HIS A 98 5.39 0.18 -2.65
C HIS A 98 4.15 0.05 -3.55
N PRO A 99 3.63 1.16 -4.08
CA PRO A 99 2.40 1.15 -4.87
C PRO A 99 2.46 0.19 -6.05
N ALA A 100 1.39 -0.56 -6.23
CA ALA A 100 1.25 -1.49 -7.35
C ALA A 100 1.26 -0.76 -8.70
N GLY A 101 1.92 -1.35 -9.69
CA GLY A 101 1.90 -0.86 -11.05
C GLY A 101 0.51 -1.01 -11.70
N ARG A 102 0.18 -0.13 -12.64
CA ARG A 102 -1.12 -0.12 -13.33
C ARG A 102 -1.45 -1.49 -13.93
N ALA A 103 -0.50 -2.10 -14.63
CA ALA A 103 -0.69 -3.40 -15.27
C ALA A 103 -1.07 -4.51 -14.27
N LEU A 104 -0.49 -4.48 -13.06
CA LEU A 104 -0.83 -5.42 -11.99
C LEU A 104 -2.27 -5.21 -11.50
N LEU A 105 -2.67 -3.97 -11.27
CA LEU A 105 -4.01 -3.63 -10.80
C LEU A 105 -5.07 -3.95 -11.86
N ASP A 106 -4.83 -3.63 -13.12
CA ASP A 106 -5.72 -4.00 -14.24
C ASP A 106 -5.91 -5.52 -14.35
N ALA A 107 -4.85 -6.30 -14.11
CA ALA A 107 -4.96 -7.75 -14.06
C ALA A 107 -5.77 -8.21 -12.84
N CYS A 108 -5.56 -7.62 -11.66
CA CYS A 108 -6.35 -7.92 -10.46
C CYS A 108 -7.84 -7.63 -10.66
N ASP A 109 -8.18 -6.51 -11.30
CA ASP A 109 -9.56 -6.16 -11.62
C ASP A 109 -10.22 -7.19 -12.54
N ARG A 110 -9.49 -7.64 -13.59
CA ARG A 110 -10.00 -8.63 -14.57
C ARG A 110 -10.14 -10.03 -13.99
N TYR A 111 -9.21 -10.46 -13.14
CA TYR A 111 -9.21 -11.82 -12.59
C TYR A 111 -9.89 -11.95 -11.22
N GLY A 112 -10.39 -10.86 -10.65
CA GLY A 112 -11.05 -10.87 -9.35
C GLY A 112 -10.08 -11.19 -8.21
N VAL A 113 -8.92 -10.52 -8.16
CA VAL A 113 -7.95 -10.63 -7.08
C VAL A 113 -7.96 -9.34 -6.27
N LEU A 114 -8.28 -9.45 -4.99
CA LEU A 114 -8.32 -8.31 -4.07
C LEU A 114 -6.91 -7.81 -3.75
N VAL A 115 -6.75 -6.51 -3.56
CA VAL A 115 -5.44 -5.89 -3.35
C VAL A 115 -5.40 -5.13 -2.04
N MET A 116 -4.38 -5.38 -1.23
CA MET A 116 -3.86 -4.45 -0.23
C MET A 116 -2.71 -3.69 -0.89
N ASP A 117 -2.96 -2.44 -1.25
CA ASP A 117 -1.96 -1.60 -1.92
C ASP A 117 -1.11 -0.85 -0.90
N GLU A 118 0.21 -0.93 -1.03
CA GLU A 118 1.15 -0.44 -0.03
C GLU A 118 1.85 0.83 -0.49
N LEU A 119 1.93 1.82 0.41
CA LEU A 119 2.48 3.13 0.11
C LEU A 119 4.02 3.11 0.04
N SER A 120 4.67 2.51 1.04
CA SER A 120 6.13 2.59 1.16
C SER A 120 6.71 1.56 2.13
N ASP A 121 7.93 1.10 1.84
CA ASP A 121 8.73 0.28 2.75
C ASP A 121 9.41 1.09 3.87
N VAL A 122 9.56 2.38 3.69
CA VAL A 122 10.23 3.29 4.65
C VAL A 122 9.49 4.62 4.73
N TRP A 123 9.63 5.30 5.88
CA TRP A 123 9.25 6.70 6.02
C TRP A 123 10.50 7.59 6.12
N ASN A 124 10.75 8.21 7.27
CA ASN A 124 11.87 9.13 7.46
C ASN A 124 13.15 8.45 7.93
N VAL A 125 13.03 7.27 8.55
CA VAL A 125 14.18 6.48 9.01
C VAL A 125 14.57 5.44 7.96
N ARG A 126 15.79 5.53 7.48
CA ARG A 126 16.34 4.65 6.44
C ARG A 126 16.50 3.22 6.93
N LYS A 127 16.19 2.27 6.09
CA LYS A 127 16.61 0.86 6.22
C LYS A 127 17.96 0.59 5.53
N ASN A 128 18.22 1.34 4.45
CA ASN A 128 19.45 1.26 3.66
C ASN A 128 20.00 2.66 3.36
N PRO A 129 21.31 2.81 3.02
CA PRO A 129 21.93 4.13 2.79
C PRO A 129 21.28 4.96 1.68
N TYR A 130 20.67 4.33 0.68
CA TYR A 130 20.14 4.95 -0.52
C TYR A 130 18.68 4.60 -0.78
N ASP A 131 17.89 4.39 0.28
CA ASP A 131 16.49 4.05 0.13
C ASP A 131 15.58 5.28 -0.05
N TYR A 132 14.30 5.01 -0.28
CA TYR A 132 13.28 6.02 -0.56
C TYR A 132 13.03 7.03 0.56
N ALA A 133 13.51 6.78 1.79
CA ALA A 133 13.38 7.72 2.91
C ALA A 133 13.96 9.12 2.60
N LEU A 134 14.92 9.21 1.64
CA LEU A 134 15.46 10.49 1.17
C LEU A 134 14.40 11.39 0.51
N TYR A 135 13.37 10.82 -0.06
CA TYR A 135 12.36 11.49 -0.86
C TYR A 135 10.97 11.44 -0.24
N PHE A 136 10.79 10.65 0.81
CA PHE A 136 9.48 10.34 1.39
C PHE A 136 8.63 11.57 1.69
N GLU A 137 9.19 12.59 2.38
CA GLU A 137 8.41 13.77 2.78
C GLU A 137 7.89 14.61 1.62
N GLN A 138 8.56 14.61 0.48
CA GLN A 138 8.10 15.34 -0.70
C GLN A 138 7.14 14.52 -1.58
N ASP A 139 7.22 13.17 -1.52
CA ASP A 139 6.56 12.29 -2.48
C ASP A 139 5.32 11.56 -1.93
N TRP A 140 5.19 11.39 -0.61
CA TRP A 140 4.12 10.57 -0.03
C TRP A 140 2.72 11.07 -0.40
N LYS A 141 2.49 12.40 -0.38
CA LYS A 141 1.17 12.97 -0.64
C LYS A 141 0.73 12.84 -2.11
N PRO A 142 1.53 13.26 -3.10
CA PRO A 142 1.19 13.02 -4.50
C PRO A 142 1.10 11.51 -4.84
N THR A 143 1.84 10.65 -4.14
CA THR A 143 1.72 9.20 -4.31
C THR A 143 0.36 8.70 -3.83
N ILE A 144 -0.10 9.10 -2.64
CA ILE A 144 -1.45 8.75 -2.15
C ILE A 144 -2.52 9.23 -3.13
N GLN A 145 -2.42 10.46 -3.64
CA GLN A 145 -3.37 11.00 -4.62
C GLN A 145 -3.45 10.13 -5.89
N LYS A 146 -2.33 9.57 -6.34
CA LYS A 146 -2.30 8.64 -7.48
C LYS A 146 -2.87 7.27 -7.13
N MET A 147 -2.62 6.77 -5.92
CA MET A 147 -3.13 5.47 -5.47
C MET A 147 -4.65 5.45 -5.35
N VAL A 148 -5.26 6.51 -4.79
CA VAL A 148 -6.72 6.57 -4.57
C VAL A 148 -7.52 6.81 -5.85
N ALA A 149 -6.89 7.28 -6.93
CA ALA A 149 -7.55 7.54 -8.21
C ALA A 149 -7.96 6.26 -8.96
N LYS A 150 -7.77 5.06 -8.37
CA LYS A 150 -7.81 3.81 -9.13
C LYS A 150 -8.45 2.63 -8.41
N ASP A 151 -8.85 1.71 -9.20
CA ASP A 151 -8.91 0.24 -9.14
C ASP A 151 -9.86 -0.39 -8.11
N TYR A 152 -10.75 -1.20 -8.63
CA TYR A 152 -11.86 -1.82 -7.89
C TYR A 152 -11.42 -3.00 -7.05
N SER A 153 -10.33 -3.65 -7.42
CA SER A 153 -9.69 -4.73 -6.66
C SER A 153 -9.07 -4.25 -5.36
N VAL A 154 -8.65 -2.97 -5.26
CA VAL A 154 -8.06 -2.43 -4.02
C VAL A 154 -9.12 -2.33 -2.93
N ILE A 155 -8.86 -2.95 -1.78
CA ILE A 155 -9.75 -2.97 -0.61
C ILE A 155 -9.14 -2.36 0.64
N LEU A 156 -7.81 -2.30 0.69
CA LEU A 156 -7.03 -1.81 1.83
C LEU A 156 -5.83 -1.01 1.32
N TYR A 157 -5.46 0.03 2.05
CA TYR A 157 -4.19 0.72 1.91
C TYR A 157 -3.29 0.42 3.10
N CYS A 158 -2.07 -0.06 2.85
CA CYS A 158 -1.05 -0.22 3.85
C CYS A 158 -0.10 0.98 3.80
N VAL A 159 0.03 1.71 4.91
CA VAL A 159 0.81 2.94 4.92
C VAL A 159 2.31 2.74 5.16
N GLY A 160 2.73 1.52 5.51
CA GLY A 160 4.15 1.23 5.71
C GLY A 160 4.41 -0.24 6.02
N ASN A 161 5.65 -0.66 5.76
CA ASN A 161 6.13 -2.00 6.07
C ASN A 161 7.26 -1.95 7.09
N GLU A 162 7.08 -2.65 8.20
CA GLU A 162 8.12 -2.82 9.24
C GLU A 162 8.83 -1.50 9.62
N ILE A 163 8.04 -0.43 9.74
CA ILE A 163 8.55 0.90 10.03
C ILE A 163 9.10 0.93 11.45
N SER A 164 10.40 1.14 11.59
CA SER A 164 11.06 1.13 12.90
C SER A 164 10.60 2.29 13.79
N GLU A 165 10.49 3.51 13.23
CA GLU A 165 10.03 4.70 13.95
C GLU A 165 8.54 4.67 14.31
N ALA A 166 7.76 3.72 13.85
CA ALA A 166 6.34 3.59 14.22
C ALA A 166 6.12 3.41 15.73
N GLY A 167 7.15 2.99 16.47
CA GLY A 167 7.14 2.92 17.94
C GLY A 167 7.37 4.27 18.65
N SER A 168 7.69 5.35 17.94
CA SER A 168 7.93 6.70 18.48
C SER A 168 6.71 7.60 18.36
N GLU A 169 6.75 8.76 19.04
CA GLU A 169 5.69 9.77 18.92
C GLU A 169 5.65 10.37 17.50
N SER A 170 6.81 10.65 16.91
CA SER A 170 6.91 11.16 15.54
C SER A 170 6.42 10.15 14.50
N GLY A 171 6.73 8.87 14.70
CA GLY A 171 6.24 7.79 13.85
C GLY A 171 4.72 7.61 13.97
N ALA A 172 4.16 7.70 15.19
CA ALA A 172 2.72 7.67 15.40
C ALA A 172 2.01 8.85 14.70
N GLU A 173 2.61 10.04 14.72
CA GLU A 173 2.09 11.21 14.02
C GLU A 173 2.14 11.02 12.50
N THR A 174 3.25 10.52 11.96
CA THR A 174 3.37 10.19 10.54
C THR A 174 2.31 9.18 10.13
N ASN A 175 2.15 8.09 10.89
CA ASN A 175 1.11 7.09 10.63
C ASN A 175 -0.29 7.71 10.58
N ARG A 176 -0.63 8.57 11.56
CA ARG A 176 -1.92 9.25 11.61
C ARG A 176 -2.14 10.14 10.39
N ARG A 177 -1.13 10.93 10.02
CA ARG A 177 -1.15 11.82 8.85
C ARG A 177 -1.43 11.05 7.56
N LEU A 178 -0.71 9.96 7.32
CA LEU A 178 -0.89 9.11 6.14
C LEU A 178 -2.28 8.47 6.10
N CYS A 179 -2.69 7.83 7.20
CA CYS A 179 -4.01 7.19 7.28
C CYS A 179 -5.17 8.19 7.10
N ASN A 180 -5.06 9.39 7.67
CA ASN A 180 -6.08 10.43 7.51
C ASN A 180 -6.16 10.91 6.08
N THR A 181 -5.03 11.12 5.40
CA THR A 181 -5.02 11.51 3.99
C THR A 181 -5.72 10.47 3.09
N PHE A 182 -5.48 9.18 3.31
CA PHE A 182 -6.23 8.14 2.61
C PHE A 182 -7.73 8.20 2.90
N ARG A 183 -8.14 8.34 4.16
CA ARG A 183 -9.56 8.40 4.56
C ARG A 183 -10.29 9.63 4.02
N GLU A 184 -9.59 10.76 3.90
CA GLU A 184 -10.14 11.99 3.32
C GLU A 184 -10.37 11.86 1.81
N LEU A 185 -9.42 11.23 1.11
CA LEU A 185 -9.46 11.10 -0.34
C LEU A 185 -10.30 9.91 -0.82
N ASP A 186 -10.36 8.84 -0.03
CA ASP A 186 -11.06 7.60 -0.37
C ASP A 186 -11.74 6.99 0.86
N PRO A 187 -12.85 7.58 1.34
CA PRO A 187 -13.53 7.17 2.56
C PRO A 187 -13.99 5.69 2.60
N PRO A 188 -14.39 5.07 1.48
CA PRO A 188 -14.87 3.69 1.51
C PRO A 188 -13.80 2.63 1.79
N ARG A 189 -12.50 2.96 1.62
CA ARG A 189 -11.42 1.99 1.81
C ARG A 189 -10.73 2.18 3.16
N TYR A 190 -10.25 1.07 3.70
CA TYR A 190 -9.62 1.03 5.00
C TYR A 190 -8.11 1.19 4.92
N THR A 191 -7.51 1.64 6.02
CA THR A 191 -6.07 1.80 6.15
C THR A 191 -5.50 0.88 7.23
N THR A 192 -4.29 0.38 7.01
CA THR A 192 -3.53 -0.42 7.96
C THR A 192 -2.05 -0.07 7.92
N ASN A 193 -1.27 -0.64 8.83
CA ASN A 193 0.19 -0.60 8.81
C ASN A 193 0.72 -1.99 9.13
N ALA A 194 1.69 -2.48 8.37
CA ALA A 194 2.36 -3.75 8.61
C ALA A 194 3.49 -3.57 9.63
N LEU A 195 3.14 -3.60 10.90
CA LEU A 195 4.06 -3.37 12.01
C LEU A 195 4.90 -4.63 12.32
N ASN A 196 6.22 -4.43 12.47
CA ASN A 196 7.09 -5.36 13.17
C ASN A 196 7.28 -4.86 14.61
N GLY A 197 6.61 -5.53 15.57
CA GLY A 197 6.61 -5.10 16.96
C GLY A 197 8.02 -5.09 17.59
N LEU A 198 8.90 -6.00 17.20
CA LEU A 198 10.29 -6.04 17.71
C LEU A 198 11.11 -4.83 17.21
N MET A 199 10.98 -4.48 15.94
CA MET A 199 11.67 -3.32 15.36
C MET A 199 11.17 -2.02 16.00
N ALA A 200 9.86 -1.85 16.11
CA ALA A 200 9.25 -0.67 16.72
C ALA A 200 9.65 -0.51 18.21
N ALA A 201 9.64 -1.59 18.97
CA ALA A 201 10.09 -1.59 20.37
C ALA A 201 11.58 -1.31 20.50
N GLY A 202 12.42 -1.89 19.64
CA GLY A 202 13.87 -1.65 19.61
C GLY A 202 14.21 -0.20 19.27
N TYR A 203 13.48 0.41 18.35
CA TYR A 203 13.63 1.82 18.01
C TYR A 203 13.27 2.72 19.22
N ARG A 204 12.10 2.47 19.85
CA ARG A 204 11.67 3.23 21.03
C ARG A 204 12.65 3.12 22.19
N LEU A 205 13.21 1.94 22.41
CA LEU A 205 14.23 1.74 23.46
C LEU A 205 15.48 2.57 23.20
N ARG A 206 15.97 2.64 21.97
CA ARG A 206 17.10 3.50 21.59
C ARG A 206 16.85 4.97 21.82
N GLU A 207 15.65 5.47 21.51
CA GLU A 207 15.26 6.86 21.81
C GLU A 207 15.34 7.14 23.32
N ILE A 208 14.70 6.29 24.15
CA ILE A 208 14.70 6.42 25.60
C ILE A 208 16.14 6.40 26.15
N MET A 209 16.96 5.44 25.72
CA MET A 209 18.36 5.36 26.14
C MET A 209 19.15 6.61 25.71
N GLY A 210 18.93 7.10 24.49
CA GLY A 210 19.57 8.34 24.02
C GLY A 210 19.18 9.54 24.87
N ASP A 211 17.94 9.65 25.30
CA ASP A 211 17.47 10.71 26.21
C ASP A 211 18.09 10.60 27.60
N VAL A 212 18.20 9.38 28.13
CA VAL A 212 18.87 9.11 29.41
C VAL A 212 20.34 9.52 29.34
N MET A 213 21.05 9.09 28.30
CA MET A 213 22.48 9.41 28.15
C MET A 213 22.73 10.92 27.97
N ARG A 214 21.81 11.65 27.33
CA ARG A 214 21.88 13.11 27.24
C ARG A 214 21.69 13.80 28.59
N LYS A 215 20.77 13.28 29.42
CA LYS A 215 20.50 13.82 30.78
C LYS A 215 21.59 13.45 31.79
N PHE A 216 22.22 12.31 31.61
CA PHE A 216 23.25 11.78 32.50
C PHE A 216 24.49 11.42 31.67
N PRO A 217 25.25 12.38 31.13
CA PRO A 217 26.45 12.09 30.37
C PRO A 217 27.46 11.36 31.25
N ALA A 218 28.10 10.33 30.67
CA ALA A 218 29.17 9.62 31.37
C ALA A 218 30.22 10.61 31.87
N GLN A 219 30.54 10.53 33.15
CA GLN A 219 31.67 11.35 33.69
C GLN A 219 32.96 10.91 33.00
N PRO A 220 33.84 11.83 32.59
CA PRO A 220 35.13 11.45 32.08
C PRO A 220 35.84 10.62 33.16
N GLY A 221 36.28 9.43 32.78
CA GLY A 221 37.07 8.58 33.69
C GLY A 221 38.26 9.36 34.24
N PRO A 222 38.75 8.99 35.42
CA PRO A 222 39.93 9.63 35.97
C PRO A 222 41.07 9.56 34.93
N SER A 223 41.57 10.73 34.54
CA SER A 223 42.75 10.85 33.69
C SER A 223 43.86 10.03 34.38
N GLY A 224 44.31 8.93 33.75
CA GLY A 224 45.44 8.17 34.23
C GLY A 224 46.63 9.13 34.46
N GLY A 225 46.98 9.30 35.72
CA GLY A 225 48.13 10.11 36.06
C GLY A 225 49.36 9.55 35.37
N ASP A 226 50.07 10.35 34.64
CA ASP A 226 51.37 10.04 34.13
C ASP A 226 52.26 9.67 35.34
N GLY A 227 52.52 8.37 35.47
CA GLY A 227 53.56 7.85 36.36
C GLY A 227 54.91 8.20 35.76
N GLY A 228 55.56 9.18 36.37
CA GLY A 228 56.97 9.44 36.13
C GLY A 228 57.90 8.33 36.64
#